data_51e95b22b7f9f401cce979dd8422399c
#
_entry.id   51e95b22b7f9f401cce979dd8422399c
#
_cell.length_a   1.000
_cell.length_b   1.000
_cell.length_c   1.000
_cell.angle_alpha   90.00
_cell.angle_beta   90.00
_cell.angle_gamma   90.00
#
_symmetry.space_group_name_H-M   'P 1'
#
loop_
_entity.id
_entity.type
_entity.pdbx_description
1 polymer ?
#
loop_
_entity_poly.entity_id
_entity_poly.type
_entity_poly.pdbx_seq_one_letter_code
_entity_poly.pdbx_strand_id
1 'polypeptide(L)'
;KLKKELLKNKTKVYLVKGDLSKETDVNKIVKFAKAKLKYFDCLINNASLFESDKLENFNTESWGRHLRTNLRTPALLSKEFAKNIRGKNNNIINIIDQRVFKLTPYFFSYTISKTGLYTLTKTSAMSLAPNIRVNGIAPGPSLKNKRQTEKHFRKQYMATPLKRQVGIEQICNAVDFFIKNRSITGQVISVDSGQSLNWQTPDIMKEKE
;
A
#
# COMPACT_ATOMS: atom_id res chain seq x y z
N LYS A 1 -2.29 -15.55 16.60
CA LYS A 1 -3.56 -15.77 15.87
C LYS A 1 -3.29 -15.95 14.37
N LEU A 2 -2.76 -14.95 13.65
CA LEU A 2 -2.51 -14.98 12.21
C LEU A 2 -1.68 -16.20 11.74
N LYS A 3 -0.56 -16.51 12.43
CA LYS A 3 0.27 -17.66 12.07
C LYS A 3 -0.52 -18.99 12.09
N LYS A 4 -1.35 -19.21 13.12
CA LYS A 4 -2.19 -20.42 13.23
C LYS A 4 -3.20 -20.52 12.09
N GLU A 5 -3.73 -19.40 11.65
CA GLU A 5 -4.70 -19.32 10.55
C GLU A 5 -4.03 -19.64 9.20
N LEU A 6 -2.88 -19.03 8.93
CA LEU A 6 -2.12 -19.25 7.69
C LEU A 6 -1.58 -20.70 7.57
N LEU A 7 -1.22 -21.33 8.69
CA LEU A 7 -0.74 -22.73 8.71
C LEU A 7 -1.83 -23.74 8.30
N LYS A 8 -3.13 -23.38 8.39
CA LYS A 8 -4.21 -24.25 7.90
C LYS A 8 -4.12 -24.53 6.40
N ASN A 9 -3.48 -23.64 5.64
CA ASN A 9 -3.31 -23.76 4.19
C ASN A 9 -2.11 -24.66 3.79
N LYS A 10 -1.54 -25.42 4.72
CA LYS A 10 -0.36 -26.31 4.50
C LYS A 10 0.89 -25.56 3.96
N THR A 11 0.97 -24.23 4.18
CA THR A 11 2.10 -23.40 3.77
C THR A 11 3.11 -23.19 4.90
N LYS A 12 4.39 -23.05 4.55
CA LYS A 12 5.42 -22.67 5.53
C LYS A 12 5.29 -21.18 5.84
N VAL A 13 5.10 -20.81 7.11
CA VAL A 13 4.94 -19.43 7.56
C VAL A 13 6.06 -19.07 8.54
N TYR A 14 6.79 -18.03 8.21
CA TYR A 14 7.82 -17.45 9.06
C TYR A 14 7.40 -16.05 9.51
N LEU A 15 7.55 -15.75 10.80
CA LEU A 15 7.24 -14.43 11.36
C LEU A 15 8.53 -13.80 11.91
N VAL A 16 8.71 -12.52 11.63
CA VAL A 16 9.76 -11.69 12.21
C VAL A 16 9.14 -10.38 12.68
N LYS A 17 9.50 -9.95 13.89
CA LYS A 17 9.07 -8.67 14.47
C LYS A 17 10.09 -7.60 14.15
N GLY A 18 9.63 -6.43 13.71
CA GLY A 18 10.47 -5.26 13.47
C GLY A 18 9.65 -3.99 13.27
N ASP A 19 10.28 -2.85 13.53
CA ASP A 19 9.74 -1.52 13.27
C ASP A 19 10.31 -1.02 11.92
N LEU A 20 9.45 -0.88 10.94
CA LEU A 20 9.84 -0.47 9.58
C LEU A 20 10.31 1.00 9.47
N SER A 21 10.14 1.80 10.53
CA SER A 21 10.74 3.12 10.60
C SER A 21 12.24 3.09 10.97
N LYS A 22 12.74 1.93 11.41
CA LYS A 22 14.12 1.72 11.86
C LYS A 22 14.89 0.88 10.86
N GLU A 23 15.98 1.41 10.32
CA GLU A 23 16.81 0.70 9.34
C GLU A 23 17.42 -0.58 9.88
N THR A 24 17.80 -0.60 11.16
CA THR A 24 18.32 -1.78 11.85
C THR A 24 17.33 -2.95 11.82
N ASP A 25 16.05 -2.66 12.05
CA ASP A 25 14.99 -3.66 12.00
C ASP A 25 14.69 -4.12 10.56
N VAL A 26 14.72 -3.20 9.60
CA VAL A 26 14.59 -3.54 8.17
C VAL A 26 15.70 -4.51 7.75
N ASN A 27 16.96 -4.22 8.10
CA ASN A 27 18.10 -5.09 7.83
C ASN A 27 17.96 -6.47 8.49
N LYS A 28 17.47 -6.51 9.73
CA LYS A 28 17.15 -7.76 10.43
C LYS A 28 16.08 -8.57 9.71
N ILE A 29 15.01 -7.92 9.23
CA ILE A 29 13.93 -8.57 8.46
C ILE A 29 14.50 -9.17 7.18
N VAL A 30 15.30 -8.42 6.42
CA VAL A 30 15.93 -8.88 5.19
C VAL A 30 16.84 -10.08 5.45
N LYS A 31 17.72 -10.00 6.45
CA LYS A 31 18.62 -11.10 6.85
C LYS A 31 17.83 -12.35 7.23
N PHE A 32 16.75 -12.18 8.01
CA PHE A 32 15.88 -13.28 8.39
C PHE A 32 15.18 -13.92 7.18
N ALA A 33 14.64 -13.11 6.27
CA ALA A 33 13.97 -13.60 5.07
C ALA A 33 14.94 -14.40 4.19
N LYS A 34 16.15 -13.88 3.94
CA LYS A 34 17.20 -14.59 3.17
C LYS A 34 17.61 -15.92 3.81
N ALA A 35 17.64 -16.00 5.12
CA ALA A 35 17.98 -17.25 5.84
C ALA A 35 16.86 -18.30 5.77
N LYS A 36 15.60 -17.90 5.57
CA LYS A 36 14.44 -18.79 5.58
C LYS A 36 13.92 -19.11 4.18
N LEU A 37 14.10 -18.22 3.23
CA LEU A 37 13.62 -18.34 1.85
C LEU A 37 14.81 -18.35 0.90
N LYS A 38 14.91 -19.38 0.09
CA LYS A 38 16.02 -19.54 -0.87
C LYS A 38 15.97 -18.44 -1.95
N TYR A 39 14.77 -18.10 -2.41
CA TYR A 39 14.48 -17.07 -3.41
C TYR A 39 13.20 -16.32 -3.04
N PHE A 40 13.03 -15.15 -3.63
CA PHE A 40 11.84 -14.33 -3.48
C PHE A 40 11.09 -14.28 -4.82
N ASP A 41 9.82 -14.62 -4.83
CA ASP A 41 8.98 -14.58 -6.03
C ASP A 41 8.01 -13.37 -6.00
N CYS A 42 7.58 -12.97 -4.81
CA CYS A 42 6.68 -11.83 -4.62
C CYS A 42 7.02 -11.05 -3.34
N LEU A 43 7.06 -9.72 -3.46
CA LEU A 43 7.14 -8.79 -2.33
C LEU A 43 5.86 -7.96 -2.29
N ILE A 44 5.17 -7.95 -1.15
CA ILE A 44 4.01 -7.08 -0.93
C ILE A 44 4.35 -6.06 0.15
N ASN A 45 4.53 -4.79 -0.25
CA ASN A 45 4.73 -3.67 0.65
C ASN A 45 3.37 -3.18 1.15
N ASN A 46 2.85 -3.82 2.21
CA ASN A 46 1.53 -3.53 2.78
C ASN A 46 1.59 -2.68 4.06
N ALA A 47 2.64 -2.81 4.85
CA ALA A 47 2.75 -2.08 6.11
C ALA A 47 2.75 -0.57 5.88
N SER A 48 2.02 0.17 6.72
CA SER A 48 1.88 1.62 6.59
C SER A 48 1.69 2.28 7.95
N LEU A 49 2.29 3.45 8.12
CA LEU A 49 1.96 4.40 9.17
C LEU A 49 0.91 5.38 8.62
N PHE A 50 -0.13 5.66 9.40
CA PHE A 50 -1.23 6.55 9.04
C PHE A 50 -1.62 7.42 10.23
N GLU A 51 -0.99 8.58 10.35
CA GLU A 51 -1.25 9.58 11.40
C GLU A 51 -1.79 10.87 10.76
N SER A 52 -2.62 11.59 11.51
CA SER A 52 -3.24 12.82 11.03
C SER A 52 -2.35 14.01 11.32
N ASP A 53 -2.13 14.83 10.31
CA ASP A 53 -1.43 16.11 10.38
C ASP A 53 -1.91 17.04 9.26
N LYS A 54 -1.45 18.29 9.29
CA LYS A 54 -1.61 19.31 8.24
C LYS A 54 -0.27 20.03 8.07
N LEU A 55 -0.16 20.83 7.01
CA LEU A 55 1.04 21.64 6.76
C LEU A 55 1.38 22.56 7.96
N GLU A 56 0.35 23.12 8.61
CA GLU A 56 0.55 24.09 9.70
C GLU A 56 1.02 23.43 11.02
N ASN A 57 0.80 22.14 11.20
CA ASN A 57 1.03 21.48 12.50
C ASN A 57 1.75 20.14 12.43
N PHE A 58 2.32 19.74 11.28
CA PHE A 58 3.13 18.53 11.25
C PHE A 58 4.40 18.70 12.10
N ASN A 59 4.85 17.63 12.73
CA ASN A 59 6.14 17.64 13.39
C ASN A 59 7.17 16.80 12.61
N THR A 60 8.42 17.19 12.70
CA THR A 60 9.54 16.60 11.94
C THR A 60 9.70 15.10 12.21
N GLU A 61 9.41 14.64 13.44
CA GLU A 61 9.52 13.22 13.78
C GLU A 61 8.43 12.40 13.07
N SER A 62 7.16 12.81 13.16
CA SER A 62 6.04 12.15 12.48
C SER A 62 6.23 12.17 10.97
N TRP A 63 6.64 13.30 10.41
CA TRP A 63 7.03 13.42 9.00
C TRP A 63 8.09 12.37 8.64
N GLY A 64 9.19 12.33 9.38
CA GLY A 64 10.27 11.38 9.13
C GLY A 64 9.83 9.93 9.27
N ARG A 65 8.93 9.61 10.23
CA ARG A 65 8.37 8.26 10.39
C ARG A 65 7.51 7.84 9.21
N HIS A 66 6.66 8.73 8.68
CA HIS A 66 5.86 8.47 7.48
C HIS A 66 6.77 8.17 6.28
N LEU A 67 7.75 9.03 6.01
CA LEU A 67 8.67 8.82 4.88
C LEU A 67 9.51 7.54 5.05
N ARG A 68 10.02 7.27 6.24
CA ARG A 68 10.78 6.05 6.48
C ARG A 68 9.93 4.80 6.28
N THR A 69 8.74 4.74 6.90
CA THR A 69 7.89 3.54 6.87
C THR A 69 7.23 3.32 5.52
N ASN A 70 6.62 4.37 4.94
CA ASN A 70 5.75 4.24 3.78
C ASN A 70 6.47 4.37 2.43
N LEU A 71 7.70 4.92 2.41
CA LEU A 71 8.43 5.18 1.17
C LEU A 71 9.83 4.56 1.18
N ARG A 72 10.70 4.97 2.14
CA ARG A 72 12.08 4.50 2.17
C ARG A 72 12.19 3.00 2.36
N THR A 73 11.43 2.43 3.28
CA THR A 73 11.47 0.99 3.55
C THR A 73 10.97 0.16 2.39
N PRO A 74 9.84 0.45 1.72
CA PRO A 74 9.50 -0.18 0.44
C PRO A 74 10.61 -0.12 -0.61
N ALA A 75 11.32 1.00 -0.75
CA ALA A 75 12.45 1.12 -1.66
C ALA A 75 13.62 0.19 -1.28
N LEU A 76 13.99 0.15 0.01
CA LEU A 76 15.04 -0.74 0.52
C LEU A 76 14.67 -2.22 0.35
N LEU A 77 13.44 -2.60 0.70
CA LEU A 77 12.96 -3.97 0.54
C LEU A 77 12.91 -4.38 -0.93
N SER A 78 12.49 -3.49 -1.83
CA SER A 78 12.49 -3.73 -3.29
C SER A 78 13.91 -3.93 -3.83
N LYS A 79 14.87 -3.12 -3.39
CA LYS A 79 16.30 -3.28 -3.71
C LYS A 79 16.83 -4.63 -3.26
N GLU A 80 16.53 -5.04 -2.03
CA GLU A 80 17.00 -6.32 -1.50
C GLU A 80 16.25 -7.52 -2.09
N PHE A 81 14.98 -7.35 -2.46
CA PHE A 81 14.21 -8.33 -3.21
C PHE A 81 14.86 -8.61 -4.58
N ALA A 82 15.18 -7.56 -5.31
CA ALA A 82 15.77 -7.67 -6.65
C ALA A 82 17.10 -8.45 -6.69
N LYS A 83 17.86 -8.46 -5.57
CA LYS A 83 19.10 -9.22 -5.44
C LYS A 83 18.90 -10.72 -5.15
N ASN A 84 17.68 -11.16 -4.82
CA ASN A 84 17.42 -12.52 -4.33
C ASN A 84 16.27 -13.21 -5.08
N ILE A 85 16.01 -12.79 -6.32
CA ILE A 85 15.02 -13.41 -7.20
C ILE A 85 15.58 -14.66 -7.90
N ARG A 86 14.67 -15.47 -8.44
CA ARG A 86 14.99 -16.58 -9.35
C ARG A 86 14.20 -16.44 -10.65
N GLY A 87 14.92 -16.48 -11.78
CA GLY A 87 14.30 -16.43 -13.10
C GLY A 87 13.57 -15.11 -13.39
N LYS A 88 12.59 -15.19 -14.28
CA LYS A 88 11.72 -14.06 -14.69
C LYS A 88 10.32 -14.29 -14.14
N ASN A 89 9.48 -13.27 -14.00
CA ASN A 89 8.12 -13.25 -13.45
C ASN A 89 8.00 -12.96 -11.95
N ASN A 90 9.00 -12.35 -11.37
CA ASN A 90 8.91 -11.88 -10.00
C ASN A 90 8.01 -10.63 -9.90
N ASN A 91 7.40 -10.41 -8.74
CA ASN A 91 6.47 -9.32 -8.50
C ASN A 91 6.82 -8.50 -7.29
N ILE A 92 6.66 -7.18 -7.41
CA ILE A 92 6.54 -6.27 -6.28
C ILE A 92 5.18 -5.60 -6.36
N ILE A 93 4.41 -5.64 -5.27
CA ILE A 93 3.08 -5.02 -5.16
C ILE A 93 3.10 -4.04 -4.01
N ASN A 94 2.88 -2.77 -4.30
CA ASN A 94 2.84 -1.69 -3.32
C ASN A 94 1.40 -1.34 -2.97
N ILE A 95 1.04 -1.43 -1.69
CA ILE A 95 -0.26 -0.94 -1.21
C ILE A 95 -0.14 0.57 -0.96
N ILE A 96 -0.73 1.32 -1.89
CA ILE A 96 -0.70 2.78 -1.93
C ILE A 96 -1.89 3.33 -1.12
N ASP A 97 -2.61 4.30 -1.64
CA ASP A 97 -3.87 4.85 -1.11
C ASP A 97 -4.55 5.66 -2.22
N GLN A 98 -5.87 5.68 -2.27
CA GLN A 98 -6.62 6.49 -3.22
C GLN A 98 -6.33 8.01 -3.12
N ARG A 99 -5.80 8.47 -1.96
CA ARG A 99 -5.40 9.88 -1.76
C ARG A 99 -4.35 10.37 -2.74
N VAL A 100 -3.59 9.50 -3.39
CA VAL A 100 -2.64 9.91 -4.43
C VAL A 100 -3.36 10.45 -5.69
N PHE A 101 -4.63 10.09 -5.87
CA PHE A 101 -5.49 10.56 -6.96
C PHE A 101 -6.45 11.67 -6.53
N LYS A 102 -6.82 11.71 -5.23
CA LYS A 102 -7.70 12.73 -4.66
C LYS A 102 -7.08 13.32 -3.40
N LEU A 103 -6.35 14.40 -3.58
CA LEU A 103 -5.65 15.08 -2.50
C LEU A 103 -6.61 15.73 -1.50
N THR A 104 -6.19 15.83 -0.26
CA THR A 104 -6.87 16.58 0.80
C THR A 104 -5.84 17.36 1.63
N PRO A 105 -6.22 18.45 2.33
CA PRO A 105 -5.30 19.17 3.20
C PRO A 105 -4.97 18.42 4.49
N TYR A 106 -5.63 17.30 4.75
CA TYR A 106 -5.41 16.45 5.93
C TYR A 106 -4.50 15.28 5.61
N PHE A 107 -3.85 14.72 6.62
CA PHE A 107 -2.90 13.61 6.45
C PHE A 107 -1.75 14.00 5.51
N PHE A 108 -1.20 15.20 5.74
CA PHE A 108 -0.24 15.85 4.86
C PHE A 108 1.00 14.98 4.61
N SER A 109 1.74 14.63 5.68
CA SER A 109 2.96 13.83 5.54
C SER A 109 2.69 12.39 5.05
N TYR A 110 1.56 11.82 5.47
CA TYR A 110 1.11 10.52 4.96
C TYR A 110 0.87 10.56 3.45
N THR A 111 0.10 11.54 2.98
CA THR A 111 -0.24 11.67 1.55
C THR A 111 1.02 11.84 0.70
N ILE A 112 1.96 12.67 1.13
CA ILE A 112 3.26 12.85 0.45
C ILE A 112 4.04 11.53 0.40
N SER A 113 4.08 10.78 1.50
CA SER A 113 4.77 9.48 1.54
C SER A 113 4.15 8.46 0.58
N LYS A 114 2.82 8.43 0.45
CA LYS A 114 2.10 7.56 -0.49
C LYS A 114 2.21 8.01 -1.95
N THR A 115 2.27 9.31 -2.21
CA THR A 115 2.55 9.85 -3.55
C THR A 115 3.99 9.51 -3.97
N GLY A 116 4.94 9.58 -3.04
CA GLY A 116 6.29 9.07 -3.28
C GLY A 116 6.30 7.58 -3.62
N LEU A 117 5.51 6.75 -2.91
CA LEU A 117 5.38 5.31 -3.19
C LEU A 117 4.71 5.04 -4.55
N TYR A 118 3.74 5.87 -4.96
CA TYR A 118 3.15 5.82 -6.29
C TYR A 118 4.21 6.05 -7.38
N THR A 119 5.03 7.09 -7.24
CA THR A 119 6.13 7.38 -8.16
C THR A 119 7.18 6.27 -8.13
N LEU A 120 7.57 5.80 -6.94
CA LEU A 120 8.50 4.67 -6.76
C LEU A 120 8.01 3.41 -7.50
N THR A 121 6.70 3.13 -7.49
CA THR A 121 6.11 1.99 -8.21
C THR A 121 6.43 2.06 -9.70
N LYS A 122 6.22 3.22 -10.32
CA LYS A 122 6.45 3.42 -11.75
C LYS A 122 7.94 3.41 -12.12
N THR A 123 8.76 4.13 -11.36
CA THR A 123 10.20 4.18 -11.63
C THR A 123 10.88 2.84 -11.40
N SER A 124 10.46 2.09 -10.37
CA SER A 124 10.96 0.73 -10.13
C SER A 124 10.53 -0.24 -11.22
N ALA A 125 9.31 -0.11 -11.76
CA ALA A 125 8.85 -0.93 -12.88
C ALA A 125 9.74 -0.78 -14.12
N MET A 126 10.16 0.44 -14.43
CA MET A 126 11.10 0.72 -15.53
C MET A 126 12.50 0.15 -15.24
N SER A 127 13.00 0.36 -14.02
CA SER A 127 14.36 -0.03 -13.62
C SER A 127 14.56 -1.54 -13.49
N LEU A 128 13.51 -2.29 -13.07
CA LEU A 128 13.62 -3.72 -12.73
C LEU A 128 13.11 -4.65 -13.84
N ALA A 129 12.56 -4.10 -14.91
CA ALA A 129 12.23 -4.87 -16.11
C ALA A 129 13.50 -5.44 -16.76
N PRO A 130 13.44 -6.60 -17.43
CA PRO A 130 12.26 -7.46 -17.65
C PRO A 130 12.05 -8.52 -16.55
N ASN A 131 12.86 -8.53 -15.49
CA ASN A 131 12.92 -9.65 -14.54
C ASN A 131 11.87 -9.52 -13.41
N ILE A 132 11.47 -8.30 -13.08
CA ILE A 132 10.54 -8.01 -12.00
C ILE A 132 9.49 -7.03 -12.50
N ARG A 133 8.22 -7.35 -12.27
CA ARG A 133 7.10 -6.45 -12.48
C ARG A 133 6.80 -5.71 -11.17
N VAL A 134 6.52 -4.43 -11.24
CA VAL A 134 6.18 -3.61 -10.07
C VAL A 134 4.86 -2.91 -10.32
N ASN A 135 3.86 -3.19 -9.49
CA ASN A 135 2.54 -2.59 -9.60
C ASN A 135 2.04 -2.10 -8.23
N GLY A 136 0.98 -1.34 -8.24
CA GLY A 136 0.38 -0.78 -7.03
C GLY A 136 -1.13 -0.99 -6.95
N ILE A 137 -1.63 -1.01 -5.74
CA ILE A 137 -3.06 -1.00 -5.44
C ILE A 137 -3.33 0.23 -4.58
N ALA A 138 -4.36 0.99 -4.91
CA ALA A 138 -4.78 2.17 -4.17
C ALA A 138 -6.16 1.91 -3.52
N PRO A 139 -6.20 1.38 -2.28
CA PRO A 139 -7.44 1.10 -1.59
C PRO A 139 -8.18 2.37 -1.17
N GLY A 140 -9.51 2.29 -1.16
CA GLY A 140 -10.41 3.21 -0.49
C GLY A 140 -10.76 2.75 0.94
N PRO A 141 -11.96 3.10 1.45
CA PRO A 141 -12.39 2.83 2.81
C PRO A 141 -12.66 1.33 3.03
N SER A 142 -11.63 0.58 3.41
CA SER A 142 -11.68 -0.87 3.61
C SER A 142 -11.88 -1.28 5.08
N LEU A 143 -11.15 -0.67 5.99
CA LEU A 143 -11.23 -0.95 7.42
C LEU A 143 -11.35 0.36 8.20
N LYS A 144 -12.18 0.33 9.23
CA LYS A 144 -12.26 1.40 10.21
C LYS A 144 -10.94 1.55 10.95
N ASN A 145 -10.41 2.76 11.01
CA ASN A 145 -9.25 3.05 11.84
C ASN A 145 -9.64 3.32 13.31
N LYS A 146 -8.66 3.31 14.22
CA LYS A 146 -8.90 3.50 15.66
C LYS A 146 -9.54 4.84 16.03
N ARG A 147 -9.43 5.87 15.18
CA ARG A 147 -9.99 7.22 15.40
C ARG A 147 -11.43 7.35 14.92
N GLN A 148 -11.95 6.40 14.17
CA GLN A 148 -13.29 6.46 13.59
C GLN A 148 -14.31 5.68 14.42
N THR A 149 -15.50 6.23 14.58
CA THR A 149 -16.69 5.49 15.00
C THR A 149 -17.27 4.71 13.82
N GLU A 150 -18.12 3.70 14.08
CA GLU A 150 -18.82 2.97 13.02
C GLU A 150 -19.66 3.91 12.16
N LYS A 151 -20.38 4.85 12.79
CA LYS A 151 -21.19 5.86 12.10
C LYS A 151 -20.33 6.72 11.15
N HIS A 152 -19.15 7.16 11.60
CA HIS A 152 -18.23 7.96 10.77
C HIS A 152 -17.69 7.13 9.61
N PHE A 153 -17.27 5.89 9.86
CA PHE A 153 -16.77 5.01 8.80
C PHE A 153 -17.86 4.68 7.77
N ARG A 154 -19.10 4.39 8.23
CA ARG A 154 -20.24 4.18 7.33
C ARG A 154 -20.51 5.42 6.47
N LYS A 155 -20.53 6.63 7.07
CA LYS A 155 -20.68 7.87 6.31
C LYS A 155 -19.61 8.01 5.21
N GLN A 156 -18.36 7.62 5.51
CA GLN A 156 -17.27 7.70 4.55
C GLN A 156 -17.49 6.80 3.33
N TYR A 157 -17.81 5.51 3.51
CA TYR A 157 -18.00 4.63 2.36
C TYR A 157 -19.33 4.84 1.65
N MET A 158 -20.38 5.29 2.36
CA MET A 158 -21.66 5.68 1.73
C MET A 158 -21.55 6.95 0.89
N ALA A 159 -20.52 7.76 1.09
CA ALA A 159 -20.22 8.93 0.26
C ALA A 159 -19.43 8.61 -1.01
N THR A 160 -19.04 7.35 -1.23
CA THR A 160 -18.40 6.92 -2.48
C THR A 160 -19.46 6.70 -3.58
N PRO A 161 -19.11 6.83 -4.88
CA PRO A 161 -20.04 6.55 -5.99
C PRO A 161 -20.74 5.20 -5.90
N LEU A 162 -20.02 4.13 -5.51
CA LEU A 162 -20.63 2.80 -5.36
C LEU A 162 -21.31 2.59 -4.01
N LYS A 163 -21.29 3.57 -3.09
CA LYS A 163 -21.94 3.57 -1.78
C LYS A 163 -21.71 2.30 -0.95
N ARG A 164 -20.49 1.76 -1.00
CA ARG A 164 -20.14 0.53 -0.28
C ARG A 164 -18.71 0.54 0.22
N GLN A 165 -18.50 -0.20 1.30
CA GLN A 165 -17.18 -0.49 1.84
C GLN A 165 -16.38 -1.33 0.83
N VAL A 166 -15.08 -1.07 0.73
CA VAL A 166 -14.16 -1.95 0.00
C VAL A 166 -13.87 -3.20 0.85
N GLY A 167 -14.26 -4.36 0.36
CA GLY A 167 -13.96 -5.64 1.02
C GLY A 167 -12.45 -5.96 0.96
N ILE A 168 -11.94 -6.59 2.02
CA ILE A 168 -10.54 -7.02 2.05
C ILE A 168 -10.25 -8.03 0.93
N GLU A 169 -11.20 -8.92 0.65
CA GLU A 169 -11.10 -9.89 -0.45
C GLU A 169 -10.93 -9.21 -1.81
N GLN A 170 -11.52 -8.04 -2.03
CA GLN A 170 -11.38 -7.29 -3.28
C GLN A 170 -9.95 -6.76 -3.46
N ILE A 171 -9.31 -6.34 -2.37
CA ILE A 171 -7.91 -5.95 -2.38
C ILE A 171 -7.02 -7.17 -2.65
N CYS A 172 -7.33 -8.32 -2.01
CA CYS A 172 -6.61 -9.58 -2.26
C CYS A 172 -6.78 -10.06 -3.71
N ASN A 173 -7.97 -9.92 -4.29
CA ASN A 173 -8.21 -10.26 -5.69
C ASN A 173 -7.40 -9.37 -6.64
N ALA A 174 -7.21 -8.09 -6.30
CA ALA A 174 -6.34 -7.19 -7.06
C ALA A 174 -4.85 -7.59 -6.96
N VAL A 175 -4.41 -8.07 -5.79
CA VAL A 175 -3.07 -8.66 -5.64
C VAL A 175 -2.92 -9.89 -6.54
N ASP A 176 -3.88 -10.83 -6.49
CA ASP A 176 -3.89 -12.04 -7.30
C ASP A 176 -3.93 -11.73 -8.81
N PHE A 177 -4.72 -10.72 -9.20
CA PHE A 177 -4.73 -10.20 -10.58
C PHE A 177 -3.34 -9.80 -11.05
N PHE A 178 -2.59 -9.01 -10.28
CA PHE A 178 -1.23 -8.63 -10.64
C PHE A 178 -0.24 -9.80 -10.65
N ILE A 179 -0.43 -10.78 -9.78
CA ILE A 179 0.42 -11.98 -9.76
C ILE A 179 0.22 -12.77 -11.05
N LYS A 180 -1.02 -12.99 -11.48
CA LYS A 180 -1.37 -13.83 -12.64
C LYS A 180 -1.11 -13.15 -13.99
N ASN A 181 -1.26 -11.83 -14.08
CA ASN A 181 -1.14 -11.11 -15.36
C ASN A 181 0.30 -10.65 -15.63
N ARG A 182 0.99 -11.41 -16.45
CA ARG A 182 2.45 -11.27 -16.70
C ARG A 182 2.83 -10.07 -17.57
N SER A 183 1.91 -9.49 -18.30
CA SER A 183 2.15 -8.36 -19.21
C SER A 183 1.88 -6.98 -18.57
N ILE A 184 1.63 -6.94 -17.24
CA ILE A 184 1.29 -5.71 -16.53
C ILE A 184 2.41 -5.32 -15.59
N THR A 185 2.98 -4.12 -15.81
CA THR A 185 3.95 -3.49 -14.91
C THR A 185 3.77 -1.97 -14.91
N GLY A 186 4.16 -1.30 -13.83
CA GLY A 186 4.04 0.15 -13.66
C GLY A 186 2.62 0.67 -13.46
N GLN A 187 1.63 -0.23 -13.30
CA GLN A 187 0.23 0.15 -13.15
C GLN A 187 -0.15 0.29 -11.69
N VAL A 188 -1.06 1.23 -11.43
CA VAL A 188 -1.70 1.41 -10.12
C VAL A 188 -3.21 1.42 -10.35
N ILE A 189 -3.89 0.45 -9.75
CA ILE A 189 -5.35 0.34 -9.83
C ILE A 189 -6.01 0.78 -8.52
N SER A 190 -7.08 1.56 -8.65
CA SER A 190 -7.90 1.95 -7.51
C SER A 190 -8.91 0.84 -7.19
N VAL A 191 -8.93 0.42 -5.92
CA VAL A 191 -9.97 -0.44 -5.34
C VAL A 191 -10.63 0.36 -4.22
N ASP A 192 -11.43 1.38 -4.60
CA ASP A 192 -11.84 2.47 -3.72
C ASP A 192 -13.34 2.80 -3.77
N SER A 193 -14.13 1.95 -4.40
CA SER A 193 -15.56 2.19 -4.63
C SER A 193 -15.86 3.50 -5.37
N GLY A 194 -14.89 3.99 -6.18
CA GLY A 194 -14.96 5.23 -6.91
C GLY A 194 -14.66 6.48 -6.06
N GLN A 195 -14.11 6.34 -4.85
CA GLN A 195 -13.85 7.49 -3.97
C GLN A 195 -12.97 8.56 -4.63
N SER A 196 -11.99 8.16 -5.42
CA SER A 196 -11.10 9.07 -6.15
C SER A 196 -11.80 9.84 -7.30
N LEU A 197 -12.96 9.38 -7.75
CA LEU A 197 -13.74 10.00 -8.83
C LEU A 197 -14.74 11.06 -8.33
N ASN A 198 -14.86 11.26 -7.03
CA ASN A 198 -15.77 12.29 -6.49
C ASN A 198 -15.32 13.69 -6.91
N TRP A 199 -16.13 14.33 -7.72
CA TRP A 199 -15.87 15.63 -8.36
C TRP A 199 -16.75 16.78 -7.83
N GLN A 200 -17.88 16.44 -7.17
CA GLN A 200 -18.89 17.40 -6.73
C GLN A 200 -18.30 18.43 -5.76
N THR A 201 -18.50 19.69 -6.08
CA THR A 201 -18.21 20.85 -5.24
C THR A 201 -19.49 21.33 -4.53
N PRO A 202 -19.41 22.14 -3.45
CA PRO A 202 -20.59 22.56 -2.69
C PRO A 202 -21.65 23.30 -3.52
N ASP A 203 -21.25 24.01 -4.56
CA ASP A 203 -22.12 24.77 -5.46
C ASP A 203 -23.05 23.87 -6.30
N ILE A 204 -22.57 22.69 -6.72
CA ILE A 204 -23.32 21.77 -7.58
C ILE A 204 -23.92 20.57 -6.84
N MET A 205 -23.67 20.41 -5.52
CA MET A 205 -24.21 19.29 -4.74
C MET A 205 -25.73 19.21 -4.66
N LYS A 206 -26.44 20.29 -4.95
CA LYS A 206 -27.90 20.43 -4.86
C LYS A 206 -28.55 20.82 -6.17
N GLU A 207 -27.78 21.17 -7.17
CA GLU A 207 -28.25 21.58 -8.49
C GLU A 207 -28.41 20.33 -9.39
N LYS A 208 -29.53 20.27 -10.12
CA LYS A 208 -29.71 19.40 -11.25
C LYS A 208 -29.58 20.28 -12.49
N GLU A 209 -28.50 20.14 -13.22
CA GLU A 209 -28.42 20.64 -14.58
C GLU A 209 -29.39 19.89 -15.49
#